data_54ef4072a5efc60a7ad009faf571e842
#
_entry.id   54ef4072a5efc60a7ad009faf571e842
#
_cell.length_a   1.000
_cell.length_b   1.000
_cell.length_c   1.000
_cell.angle_alpha   90.00
_cell.angle_beta   90.00
_cell.angle_gamma   90.00
#
_symmetry.space_group_name_H-M   'P 1'
#
loop_
_entity.id
_entity.type
_entity.pdbx_description
1 polymer ?
#
loop_
_entity_poly.entity_id
_entity_poly.type
_entity_poly.pdbx_seq_one_letter_code
_entity_poly.pdbx_strand_id
1 'polypeptide(L)'
;MERITKNQVKFVRSLGRKKERDEAHVFLAEGEKCVSELMGKFSLVLRADATNATPLELEQMSQLRAPQGVIAVFRQPEEEQVSLAQLASSELVLALDGVQDPGNLGTIIRTADWFGVHHIFCSHETADCWSPKVVQATMGALARVHVHYVDLPAELSTPNFQFSIFHAERSSAGKNFPFPIYGTLLDGRNIYEKAALPDKQHGVIIMGNEGNGISAELRSLITHPLFIPPYPLGAETSESLNVSIATAVILAEFRRP
;
A
#
# COMPACT_ATOMS: atom_id res chain seq x y z
N MET A 1 25.70 -5.23 -23.04
CA MET A 1 25.82 -5.17 -21.57
C MET A 1 26.96 -6.08 -21.13
N GLU A 2 27.64 -5.74 -20.04
CA GLU A 2 28.68 -6.56 -19.47
C GLU A 2 28.08 -7.86 -18.89
N ARG A 3 28.79 -8.98 -18.99
CA ARG A 3 28.30 -10.29 -18.53
C ARG A 3 28.14 -10.33 -17.00
N ILE A 4 27.06 -10.93 -16.53
CA ILE A 4 26.79 -11.13 -15.09
C ILE A 4 27.89 -12.03 -14.46
N THR A 5 28.43 -11.57 -13.34
CA THR A 5 29.44 -12.29 -12.57
C THR A 5 28.80 -13.24 -11.54
N LYS A 6 29.52 -14.27 -11.11
CA LYS A 6 29.06 -15.18 -10.04
C LYS A 6 28.72 -14.45 -8.72
N ASN A 7 29.43 -13.35 -8.42
CA ASN A 7 29.16 -12.57 -7.21
C ASN A 7 27.85 -11.80 -7.33
N GLN A 8 27.55 -11.26 -8.52
CA GLN A 8 26.25 -10.59 -8.80
C GLN A 8 25.10 -11.61 -8.73
N VAL A 9 25.24 -12.83 -9.24
CA VAL A 9 24.23 -13.89 -9.10
C VAL A 9 23.95 -14.17 -7.61
N LYS A 10 24.98 -14.34 -6.79
CA LYS A 10 24.84 -14.56 -5.34
C LYS A 10 24.17 -13.37 -4.66
N PHE A 11 24.54 -12.14 -5.00
CA PHE A 11 23.98 -10.93 -4.47
C PHE A 11 22.47 -10.85 -4.79
N VAL A 12 22.09 -10.96 -6.07
CA VAL A 12 20.68 -10.88 -6.49
C VAL A 12 19.84 -11.95 -5.79
N ARG A 13 20.36 -13.20 -5.71
CA ARG A 13 19.68 -14.28 -5.00
C ARG A 13 19.48 -13.96 -3.51
N SER A 14 20.43 -13.29 -2.86
CA SER A 14 20.31 -12.93 -1.44
C SER A 14 19.20 -11.94 -1.14
N LEU A 15 18.80 -11.12 -2.12
CA LEU A 15 17.76 -10.09 -2.01
C LEU A 15 16.34 -10.66 -1.77
N GLY A 16 16.17 -11.98 -1.82
CA GLY A 16 14.97 -12.64 -1.30
C GLY A 16 14.74 -12.38 0.19
N ARG A 17 15.82 -12.11 0.95
CA ARG A 17 15.76 -11.83 2.39
C ARG A 17 15.66 -10.33 2.65
N LYS A 18 14.75 -9.94 3.56
CA LYS A 18 14.54 -8.52 3.93
C LYS A 18 15.85 -7.86 4.40
N LYS A 19 16.58 -8.51 5.30
CA LYS A 19 17.84 -8.00 5.84
C LYS A 19 18.82 -7.56 4.74
N GLU A 20 19.00 -8.36 3.71
CA GLU A 20 19.94 -8.08 2.61
C GLU A 20 19.48 -6.91 1.75
N ARG A 21 18.15 -6.73 1.58
CA ARG A 21 17.58 -5.57 0.87
C ARG A 21 17.76 -4.29 1.67
N ASP A 22 17.52 -4.35 2.97
CA ASP A 22 17.64 -3.21 3.88
C ASP A 22 19.10 -2.74 3.99
N GLU A 23 20.05 -3.69 4.17
CA GLU A 23 21.49 -3.38 4.25
C GLU A 23 22.03 -2.77 2.95
N ALA A 24 21.55 -3.25 1.80
CA ALA A 24 21.99 -2.75 0.49
C ALA A 24 21.15 -1.54 -0.01
N HIS A 25 20.04 -1.20 0.65
CA HIS A 25 19.05 -0.20 0.23
C HIS A 25 18.57 -0.42 -1.22
N VAL A 26 18.20 -1.67 -1.54
CA VAL A 26 17.75 -2.06 -2.87
C VAL A 26 16.52 -2.95 -2.81
N PHE A 27 15.86 -3.08 -3.97
CA PHE A 27 14.79 -4.06 -4.17
C PHE A 27 14.91 -4.75 -5.53
N LEU A 28 14.24 -5.89 -5.66
CA LEU A 28 14.27 -6.74 -6.83
C LEU A 28 12.95 -6.66 -7.59
N ALA A 29 13.02 -6.50 -8.91
CA ALA A 29 11.89 -6.62 -9.82
C ALA A 29 12.16 -7.67 -10.88
N GLU A 30 11.13 -8.43 -11.26
CA GLU A 30 11.22 -9.47 -12.28
C GLU A 30 10.14 -9.29 -13.35
N GLY A 31 10.49 -9.66 -14.58
CA GLY A 31 9.63 -9.57 -15.75
C GLY A 31 9.71 -8.23 -16.46
N GLU A 32 9.71 -8.28 -17.81
CA GLU A 32 9.92 -7.10 -18.66
C GLU A 32 8.94 -5.97 -18.36
N LYS A 33 7.65 -6.29 -18.17
CA LYS A 33 6.63 -5.28 -17.89
C LYS A 33 6.86 -4.56 -16.56
N CYS A 34 7.13 -5.32 -15.49
CA CYS A 34 7.38 -4.74 -14.17
C CYS A 34 8.67 -3.89 -14.18
N VAL A 35 9.74 -4.44 -14.76
CA VAL A 35 11.03 -3.74 -14.87
C VAL A 35 10.89 -2.46 -15.69
N SER A 36 10.20 -2.49 -16.84
CA SER A 36 10.03 -1.30 -17.68
C SER A 36 9.25 -0.18 -17.00
N GLU A 37 8.23 -0.50 -16.23
CA GLU A 37 7.44 0.48 -15.44
C GLU A 37 8.28 1.20 -14.37
N LEU A 38 9.25 0.47 -13.78
CA LEU A 38 10.13 1.00 -12.73
C LEU A 38 11.35 1.75 -13.29
N MET A 39 11.73 1.46 -14.54
CA MET A 39 12.83 2.16 -15.21
C MET A 39 12.56 3.66 -15.31
N GLY A 40 13.58 4.46 -15.00
CA GLY A 40 13.48 5.93 -15.03
C GLY A 40 12.78 6.57 -13.82
N LYS A 41 12.18 5.73 -12.94
CA LYS A 41 11.61 6.17 -11.65
C LYS A 41 12.56 5.83 -10.49
N PHE A 42 13.21 4.67 -10.59
CA PHE A 42 14.20 4.23 -9.60
C PHE A 42 15.57 4.09 -10.24
N SER A 43 16.63 4.35 -9.47
CA SER A 43 18.01 4.19 -9.93
C SER A 43 18.34 2.71 -10.12
N LEU A 44 18.64 2.32 -11.35
CA LEU A 44 19.03 0.96 -11.69
C LEU A 44 20.43 0.64 -11.15
N VAL A 45 20.57 -0.47 -10.43
CA VAL A 45 21.83 -1.00 -9.91
C VAL A 45 22.36 -2.12 -10.81
N LEU A 46 21.48 -3.04 -11.23
CA LEU A 46 21.82 -4.19 -12.04
C LEU A 46 20.62 -4.61 -12.89
N ARG A 47 20.88 -5.03 -14.14
CA ARG A 47 19.90 -5.72 -14.98
C ARG A 47 20.51 -7.00 -15.52
N ALA A 48 19.77 -8.09 -15.45
CA ALA A 48 20.10 -9.39 -16.02
C ALA A 48 18.97 -9.85 -16.96
N ASP A 49 19.36 -10.26 -18.16
CA ASP A 49 18.48 -10.84 -19.16
C ASP A 49 19.27 -11.78 -20.09
N ALA A 50 18.64 -12.34 -21.11
CA ALA A 50 19.30 -13.28 -22.04
C ALA A 50 20.52 -12.71 -22.80
N THR A 51 20.76 -11.40 -22.76
CA THR A 51 21.90 -10.76 -23.43
C THR A 51 23.17 -10.82 -22.59
N ASN A 52 23.06 -10.98 -21.26
CA ASN A 52 24.21 -10.92 -20.35
C ASN A 52 24.22 -12.03 -19.28
N ALA A 53 23.20 -12.88 -19.22
CA ALA A 53 23.11 -14.02 -18.31
C ALA A 53 22.61 -15.28 -19.02
N THR A 54 23.06 -16.44 -18.57
CA THR A 54 22.53 -17.72 -19.04
C THR A 54 21.17 -18.03 -18.39
N PRO A 55 20.35 -18.92 -18.99
CA PRO A 55 19.08 -19.34 -18.39
C PRO A 55 19.24 -19.88 -16.96
N LEU A 56 20.30 -20.63 -16.67
CA LEU A 56 20.60 -21.15 -15.34
C LEU A 56 20.91 -20.03 -14.33
N GLU A 57 21.68 -19.02 -14.74
CA GLU A 57 21.98 -17.85 -13.90
C GLU A 57 20.70 -17.04 -13.60
N LEU A 58 19.84 -16.83 -14.58
CA LEU A 58 18.53 -16.17 -14.38
C LEU A 58 17.65 -16.96 -13.42
N GLU A 59 17.58 -18.29 -13.57
CA GLU A 59 16.84 -19.16 -12.65
C GLU A 59 17.38 -19.08 -11.22
N GLN A 60 18.72 -19.05 -11.05
CA GLN A 60 19.34 -18.93 -9.73
C GLN A 60 19.09 -17.58 -9.04
N MET A 61 18.90 -16.51 -9.80
CA MET A 61 18.61 -15.16 -9.31
C MET A 61 17.13 -14.94 -9.01
N SER A 62 16.23 -15.63 -9.73
CA SER A 62 14.79 -15.45 -9.61
C SER A 62 14.26 -15.83 -8.23
N GLN A 63 13.32 -15.05 -7.75
CA GLN A 63 12.51 -15.31 -6.54
C GLN A 63 11.12 -15.87 -6.89
N LEU A 64 10.81 -16.01 -8.16
CA LEU A 64 9.53 -16.52 -8.67
C LEU A 64 9.60 -18.01 -8.93
N ARG A 65 8.47 -18.69 -8.78
CA ARG A 65 8.34 -20.13 -9.17
C ARG A 65 8.55 -20.36 -10.66
N ALA A 66 8.19 -19.37 -11.49
CA ALA A 66 8.40 -19.36 -12.92
C ALA A 66 9.22 -18.09 -13.29
N PRO A 67 10.53 -18.22 -13.50
CA PRO A 67 11.39 -17.09 -13.88
C PRO A 67 10.88 -16.35 -15.13
N GLN A 68 10.89 -15.03 -15.11
CA GLN A 68 10.35 -14.18 -16.17
C GLN A 68 11.38 -13.74 -17.21
N GLY A 69 12.61 -14.23 -17.12
CA GLY A 69 13.69 -13.96 -18.10
C GLY A 69 14.35 -12.59 -18.01
N VAL A 70 13.80 -11.66 -17.24
CA VAL A 70 14.40 -10.35 -16.96
C VAL A 70 14.33 -10.10 -15.46
N ILE A 71 15.47 -9.70 -14.90
CA ILE A 71 15.62 -9.37 -13.48
C ILE A 71 16.34 -8.03 -13.38
N ALA A 72 15.83 -7.13 -12.56
CA ALA A 72 16.47 -5.85 -12.28
C ALA A 72 16.52 -5.58 -10.77
N VAL A 73 17.62 -4.98 -10.34
CA VAL A 73 17.80 -4.48 -8.98
C VAL A 73 17.80 -2.96 -9.04
N PHE A 74 16.96 -2.33 -8.24
CA PHE A 74 16.83 -0.90 -8.13
C PHE A 74 17.18 -0.43 -6.72
N ARG A 75 17.62 0.82 -6.58
CA ARG A 75 17.75 1.45 -5.27
C ARG A 75 16.37 1.76 -4.71
N GLN A 76 16.19 1.53 -3.42
CA GLN A 76 15.03 2.07 -2.70
C GLN A 76 15.13 3.59 -2.70
N PRO A 77 14.00 4.33 -2.76
CA PRO A 77 14.00 5.78 -2.60
C PRO A 77 14.47 6.15 -1.19
N GLU A 78 15.01 7.34 -1.04
CA GLU A 78 15.24 7.91 0.29
C GLU A 78 13.89 8.10 1.00
N GLU A 79 13.84 7.85 2.31
CA GLU A 79 12.63 8.05 3.09
C GLU A 79 12.33 9.56 3.16
N GLU A 80 11.26 9.97 2.51
CA GLU A 80 10.72 11.31 2.67
C GLU A 80 9.93 11.38 3.98
N GLN A 81 10.24 12.35 4.82
CA GLN A 81 9.43 12.64 5.99
C GLN A 81 8.15 13.36 5.57
N VAL A 82 7.11 12.59 5.33
CA VAL A 82 5.80 13.10 4.90
C VAL A 82 4.81 12.91 6.05
N SER A 83 4.11 13.97 6.44
CA SER A 83 3.06 13.89 7.45
C SER A 83 1.77 13.36 6.82
N LEU A 84 1.25 12.25 7.34
CA LEU A 84 -0.04 11.69 6.98
C LEU A 84 -1.14 12.76 7.06
N ALA A 85 -1.12 13.50 8.13
CA ALA A 85 -2.13 14.49 8.42
C ALA A 85 -2.12 15.68 7.45
N GLN A 86 -0.94 16.11 7.02
CA GLN A 86 -0.81 17.18 6.03
C GLN A 86 -1.36 16.72 4.67
N LEU A 87 -1.03 15.51 4.23
CA LEU A 87 -1.57 14.95 2.99
C LEU A 87 -3.07 14.73 3.07
N ALA A 88 -3.57 14.13 4.15
CA ALA A 88 -4.99 13.85 4.34
C ALA A 88 -5.87 15.10 4.37
N SER A 89 -5.29 16.29 4.60
CA SER A 89 -6.00 17.57 4.54
C SER A 89 -6.25 18.07 3.12
N SER A 90 -5.56 17.52 2.12
CA SER A 90 -5.62 17.97 0.71
C SER A 90 -5.93 16.86 -0.28
N GLU A 91 -5.69 15.60 0.08
CA GLU A 91 -5.92 14.45 -0.78
C GLU A 91 -6.41 13.22 0.01
N LEU A 92 -6.88 12.22 -0.73
CA LEU A 92 -7.28 10.95 -0.17
C LEU A 92 -6.05 10.04 0.00
N VAL A 93 -5.80 9.57 1.22
CA VAL A 93 -4.72 8.64 1.54
C VAL A 93 -5.27 7.33 2.11
N LEU A 94 -4.53 6.24 1.93
CA LEU A 94 -4.83 4.95 2.58
C LEU A 94 -3.97 4.79 3.84
N ALA A 95 -4.55 4.19 4.88
CA ALA A 95 -3.83 3.69 6.05
C ALA A 95 -4.08 2.18 6.19
N LEU A 96 -3.02 1.39 6.27
CA LEU A 96 -3.09 -0.07 6.35
C LEU A 96 -2.61 -0.53 7.73
N ASP A 97 -3.56 -1.04 8.53
CA ASP A 97 -3.32 -1.51 9.88
C ASP A 97 -3.07 -3.02 9.87
N GLY A 98 -1.80 -3.41 9.77
CA GLY A 98 -1.36 -4.79 9.86
C GLY A 98 -1.79 -5.69 8.69
N VAL A 99 -1.82 -5.19 7.46
CA VAL A 99 -2.05 -6.01 6.26
C VAL A 99 -0.83 -6.90 6.01
N GLN A 100 -0.88 -8.16 6.45
CA GLN A 100 0.28 -9.05 6.51
C GLN A 100 0.52 -9.87 5.24
N ASP A 101 -0.50 -10.17 4.44
CA ASP A 101 -0.29 -10.92 3.19
C ASP A 101 0.33 -10.04 2.11
N PRO A 102 1.52 -10.42 1.59
CA PRO A 102 2.21 -9.65 0.54
C PRO A 102 1.41 -9.53 -0.77
N GLY A 103 0.54 -10.50 -1.07
CA GLY A 103 -0.32 -10.46 -2.24
C GLY A 103 -1.42 -9.41 -2.10
N ASN A 104 -2.02 -9.30 -0.90
CA ASN A 104 -2.99 -8.26 -0.58
C ASN A 104 -2.36 -6.88 -0.63
N LEU A 105 -1.20 -6.67 0.01
CA LEU A 105 -0.50 -5.39 -0.04
C LEU A 105 -0.19 -4.97 -1.49
N GLY A 106 0.37 -5.87 -2.29
CA GLY A 106 0.68 -5.56 -3.69
C GLY A 106 -0.56 -5.24 -4.52
N THR A 107 -1.68 -5.94 -4.28
CA THR A 107 -2.96 -5.66 -4.92
C THR A 107 -3.54 -4.31 -4.49
N ILE A 108 -3.43 -3.96 -3.20
CA ILE A 108 -3.86 -2.66 -2.68
C ILE A 108 -3.05 -1.53 -3.31
N ILE A 109 -1.71 -1.65 -3.38
CA ILE A 109 -0.85 -0.65 -4.02
C ILE A 109 -1.25 -0.44 -5.49
N ARG A 110 -1.49 -1.51 -6.23
CA ARG A 110 -1.95 -1.44 -7.62
C ARG A 110 -3.35 -0.82 -7.74
N THR A 111 -4.24 -1.11 -6.83
CA THR A 111 -5.59 -0.53 -6.79
C THR A 111 -5.55 0.96 -6.44
N ALA A 112 -4.69 1.36 -5.51
CA ALA A 112 -4.45 2.75 -5.16
C ALA A 112 -3.97 3.56 -6.38
N ASP A 113 -2.98 3.06 -7.12
CA ASP A 113 -2.52 3.64 -8.38
C ASP A 113 -3.68 3.84 -9.38
N TRP A 114 -4.52 2.80 -9.56
CA TRP A 114 -5.65 2.84 -10.48
C TRP A 114 -6.67 3.93 -10.14
N PHE A 115 -6.92 4.15 -8.85
CA PHE A 115 -7.88 5.14 -8.36
C PHE A 115 -7.26 6.49 -7.98
N GLY A 116 -5.99 6.73 -8.32
CA GLY A 116 -5.32 8.01 -8.06
C GLY A 116 -5.13 8.31 -6.58
N VAL A 117 -4.80 7.29 -5.78
CA VAL A 117 -4.33 7.41 -4.41
C VAL A 117 -2.83 7.18 -4.42
N HIS A 118 -2.06 8.24 -4.14
CA HIS A 118 -0.62 8.22 -4.32
C HIS A 118 0.17 7.91 -3.05
N HIS A 119 -0.46 8.01 -1.88
CA HIS A 119 0.18 7.77 -0.59
C HIS A 119 -0.55 6.70 0.22
N ILE A 120 0.22 5.70 0.69
CA ILE A 120 -0.24 4.64 1.58
C ILE A 120 0.63 4.66 2.83
N PHE A 121 0.00 4.80 4.00
CA PHE A 121 0.65 4.72 5.30
C PHE A 121 0.39 3.34 5.91
N CYS A 122 1.44 2.63 6.25
CA CYS A 122 1.40 1.29 6.78
C CYS A 122 1.85 1.26 8.23
N SER A 123 1.17 0.50 9.08
CA SER A 123 1.74 0.13 10.37
C SER A 123 2.99 -0.75 10.18
N HIS A 124 3.86 -0.82 11.19
CA HIS A 124 5.09 -1.62 11.10
C HIS A 124 4.86 -3.12 10.95
N GLU A 125 3.67 -3.61 11.30
CA GLU A 125 3.23 -5.01 11.14
C GLU A 125 2.76 -5.34 9.72
N THR A 126 2.55 -4.33 8.88
CA THR A 126 2.19 -4.51 7.48
C THR A 126 3.36 -5.13 6.70
N ALA A 127 3.04 -5.97 5.73
CA ALA A 127 4.03 -6.64 4.87
C ALA A 127 4.99 -5.63 4.22
N ASP A 128 6.24 -6.06 3.99
CA ASP A 128 7.27 -5.24 3.37
C ASP A 128 6.98 -5.00 1.89
N CYS A 129 6.76 -3.73 1.50
CA CYS A 129 6.46 -3.33 0.13
C CYS A 129 7.61 -3.63 -0.86
N TRP A 130 8.84 -3.71 -0.37
CA TRP A 130 10.02 -4.04 -1.16
C TRP A 130 10.28 -5.55 -1.28
N SER A 131 9.45 -6.40 -0.66
CA SER A 131 9.57 -7.84 -0.84
C SER A 131 9.28 -8.23 -2.29
N PRO A 132 10.00 -9.21 -2.87
CA PRO A 132 9.82 -9.60 -4.27
C PRO A 132 8.38 -9.97 -4.62
N LYS A 133 7.64 -10.58 -3.68
CA LYS A 133 6.24 -10.94 -3.87
C LYS A 133 5.33 -9.72 -3.98
N VAL A 134 5.56 -8.68 -3.17
CA VAL A 134 4.80 -7.42 -3.24
C VAL A 134 5.17 -6.68 -4.52
N VAL A 135 6.45 -6.46 -4.80
CA VAL A 135 6.92 -5.77 -6.02
C VAL A 135 6.28 -6.40 -7.27
N GLN A 136 6.27 -7.74 -7.36
CA GLN A 136 5.65 -8.45 -8.48
C GLN A 136 4.14 -8.21 -8.56
N ALA A 137 3.43 -8.23 -7.42
CA ALA A 137 1.98 -8.05 -7.38
C ALA A 137 1.55 -6.62 -7.73
N THR A 138 2.40 -5.62 -7.50
CA THR A 138 2.12 -4.22 -7.87
C THR A 138 2.11 -3.97 -9.37
N MET A 139 2.76 -4.83 -10.17
CA MET A 139 2.91 -4.65 -11.62
C MET A 139 3.48 -3.28 -12.01
N GLY A 140 4.39 -2.73 -11.18
CA GLY A 140 5.04 -1.44 -11.40
C GLY A 140 4.35 -0.23 -10.75
N ALA A 141 3.23 -0.40 -10.05
CA ALA A 141 2.53 0.71 -9.39
C ALA A 141 3.39 1.45 -8.34
N LEU A 142 4.40 0.80 -7.76
CA LEU A 142 5.40 1.45 -6.89
C LEU A 142 6.13 2.64 -7.55
N ALA A 143 6.08 2.77 -8.86
CA ALA A 143 6.60 3.94 -9.57
C ALA A 143 5.77 5.21 -9.33
N ARG A 144 4.53 5.09 -8.83
CA ARG A 144 3.55 6.17 -8.69
C ARG A 144 2.90 6.25 -7.31
N VAL A 145 3.00 5.17 -6.52
CA VAL A 145 2.43 5.08 -5.16
C VAL A 145 3.57 5.00 -4.15
N HIS A 146 3.56 5.91 -3.19
CA HIS A 146 4.52 6.01 -2.11
C HIS A 146 4.01 5.26 -0.88
N VAL A 147 4.81 4.34 -0.35
CA VAL A 147 4.45 3.55 0.83
C VAL A 147 5.33 3.99 2.00
N HIS A 148 4.68 4.44 3.08
CA HIS A 148 5.31 4.95 4.29
C HIS A 148 5.03 4.03 5.46
N TYR A 149 6.05 3.62 6.23
CA TYR A 149 5.88 2.83 7.43
C TYR A 149 6.00 3.72 8.66
N VAL A 150 4.90 3.82 9.42
CA VAL A 150 4.75 4.76 10.54
C VAL A 150 4.01 4.13 11.72
N ASP A 151 4.09 4.78 12.88
CA ASP A 151 3.16 4.56 13.97
C ASP A 151 1.83 5.26 13.66
N LEU A 152 0.88 4.53 13.08
CA LEU A 152 -0.41 5.08 12.63
C LEU A 152 -1.20 5.77 13.75
N PRO A 153 -1.32 5.20 14.97
CA PRO A 153 -1.94 5.90 16.09
C PRO A 153 -1.27 7.23 16.41
N ALA A 154 0.06 7.27 16.47
CA ALA A 154 0.81 8.49 16.74
C ALA A 154 0.59 9.54 15.65
N GLU A 155 0.69 9.16 14.36
CA GLU A 155 0.47 10.05 13.21
C GLU A 155 -0.94 10.66 13.21
N LEU A 156 -1.96 9.86 13.55
CA LEU A 156 -3.34 10.33 13.58
C LEU A 156 -3.73 11.04 14.89
N SER A 157 -2.92 10.94 15.95
CA SER A 157 -3.21 11.56 17.26
C SER A 157 -2.40 12.83 17.51
N THR A 158 -1.41 13.14 16.69
CA THR A 158 -0.46 14.24 16.96
C THR A 158 -1.15 15.61 16.95
N PRO A 159 -0.97 16.44 18.02
CA PRO A 159 -1.59 17.77 18.14
C PRO A 159 -1.04 18.84 17.18
N ASN A 160 -0.09 18.52 16.31
CA ASN A 160 0.48 19.46 15.32
C ASN A 160 -0.55 20.01 14.32
N PHE A 161 -1.82 19.73 14.54
CA PHE A 161 -2.99 20.35 13.94
C PHE A 161 -3.31 21.75 14.45
N GLN A 162 -2.32 22.57 14.75
CA GLN A 162 -2.55 24.01 14.94
C GLN A 162 -2.90 24.74 13.64
N PHE A 163 -3.31 24.00 12.60
CA PHE A 163 -3.82 24.61 11.37
C PHE A 163 -5.34 24.55 11.32
N SER A 164 -5.92 25.74 11.40
CA SER A 164 -7.27 26.05 10.96
C SER A 164 -8.42 25.81 11.95
N ILE A 165 -8.55 26.71 12.90
CA ILE A 165 -9.78 26.98 13.69
C ILE A 165 -10.99 27.34 12.80
N PHE A 166 -10.87 27.35 11.48
CA PHE A 166 -11.86 28.01 10.61
C PHE A 166 -12.85 27.08 9.89
N HIS A 167 -12.69 25.76 9.88
CA HIS A 167 -13.61 24.86 9.16
C HIS A 167 -13.89 23.50 9.82
N ALA A 168 -13.80 23.39 11.14
CA ALA A 168 -14.10 22.14 11.81
C ALA A 168 -15.62 21.90 11.89
N GLU A 169 -16.16 21.11 10.97
CA GLU A 169 -17.45 20.46 11.20
C GLU A 169 -17.32 19.50 12.38
N ARG A 170 -18.18 19.65 13.38
CA ARG A 170 -18.18 18.82 14.59
C ARG A 170 -18.50 17.38 14.22
N SER A 171 -17.49 16.51 14.28
CA SER A 171 -17.71 15.06 14.30
C SER A 171 -18.60 14.69 15.49
N SER A 172 -19.51 13.74 15.29
CA SER A 172 -20.39 13.20 16.34
C SER A 172 -19.66 12.59 17.55
N ALA A 173 -18.35 12.35 17.43
CA ALA A 173 -17.48 11.79 18.47
C ALA A 173 -16.72 12.85 19.30
N GLY A 174 -16.95 14.16 19.09
CA GLY A 174 -16.29 15.22 19.85
C GLY A 174 -14.79 15.42 19.53
N LYS A 175 -14.22 14.70 18.56
CA LYS A 175 -12.84 14.85 18.09
C LYS A 175 -12.83 15.71 16.82
N ASN A 176 -12.17 16.85 16.88
CA ASN A 176 -12.05 17.75 15.73
C ASN A 176 -10.79 17.38 14.92
N PHE A 177 -10.97 16.50 13.94
CA PHE A 177 -9.96 16.32 12.89
C PHE A 177 -10.27 17.29 11.74
N PRO A 178 -9.24 17.87 11.08
CA PRO A 178 -9.44 18.77 9.94
C PRO A 178 -9.86 18.02 8.67
N PHE A 179 -9.89 16.71 8.70
CA PHE A 179 -10.28 15.82 7.61
C PHE A 179 -11.05 14.60 8.14
N PRO A 180 -11.88 13.95 7.32
CA PRO A 180 -12.57 12.73 7.70
C PRO A 180 -11.60 11.54 7.82
N ILE A 181 -11.81 10.72 8.85
CA ILE A 181 -11.14 9.43 9.03
C ILE A 181 -12.19 8.34 8.82
N TYR A 182 -12.12 7.69 7.68
CA TYR A 182 -12.96 6.56 7.31
C TYR A 182 -12.33 5.26 7.79
N GLY A 183 -13.13 4.31 8.26
CA GLY A 183 -12.66 2.99 8.64
C GLY A 183 -13.66 1.92 8.26
N THR A 184 -13.18 0.79 7.73
CA THR A 184 -14.04 -0.33 7.31
C THR A 184 -14.38 -1.20 8.51
N LEU A 185 -15.65 -1.16 8.95
CA LEU A 185 -16.15 -1.84 10.13
C LEU A 185 -17.45 -2.59 9.80
N LEU A 186 -17.69 -3.72 10.47
CA LEU A 186 -18.92 -4.50 10.29
C LEU A 186 -20.17 -3.78 10.83
N ASP A 187 -20.00 -2.87 11.77
CA ASP A 187 -21.03 -2.02 12.37
C ASP A 187 -21.05 -0.58 11.79
N GLY A 188 -20.40 -0.38 10.66
CA GLY A 188 -20.35 0.89 9.94
C GLY A 188 -21.64 1.23 9.19
N ARG A 189 -21.66 2.42 8.58
CA ARG A 189 -22.72 2.84 7.66
C ARG A 189 -22.51 2.19 6.28
N ASN A 190 -23.61 1.83 5.65
CA ASN A 190 -23.60 1.31 4.29
C ASN A 190 -22.95 2.33 3.33
N ILE A 191 -21.87 1.94 2.66
CA ILE A 191 -21.09 2.83 1.77
C ILE A 191 -21.91 3.40 0.61
N TYR A 192 -23.01 2.74 0.23
CA TYR A 192 -23.89 3.19 -0.86
C TYR A 192 -24.88 4.27 -0.42
N GLU A 193 -24.95 4.58 0.87
CA GLU A 193 -25.74 5.69 1.37
C GLU A 193 -25.01 7.02 1.15
N LYS A 194 -25.69 8.01 0.57
CA LYS A 194 -25.09 9.32 0.25
C LYS A 194 -24.46 10.01 1.46
N ALA A 195 -24.99 9.76 2.67
CA ALA A 195 -24.49 10.35 3.91
C ALA A 195 -23.27 9.62 4.49
N ALA A 196 -22.87 8.45 3.95
CA ALA A 196 -21.71 7.69 4.44
C ALA A 196 -20.39 8.33 4.02
N LEU A 197 -20.37 9.01 2.87
CA LEU A 197 -19.19 9.61 2.27
C LEU A 197 -19.41 11.13 2.05
N PRO A 198 -19.36 11.95 3.12
CA PRO A 198 -19.60 13.39 3.03
C PRO A 198 -18.51 14.10 2.22
N ASP A 199 -17.30 13.59 2.26
CA ASP A 199 -16.17 14.08 1.46
C ASP A 199 -15.48 12.90 0.77
N LYS A 200 -15.28 13.02 -0.53
CA LYS A 200 -14.63 11.98 -1.35
C LYS A 200 -13.26 12.42 -1.88
N GLN A 201 -12.86 13.66 -1.63
CA GLN A 201 -11.68 14.26 -2.23
C GLN A 201 -10.46 14.13 -1.34
N HIS A 202 -10.63 14.24 -0.02
CA HIS A 202 -9.54 14.19 0.95
C HIS A 202 -9.91 13.37 2.19
N GLY A 203 -8.92 13.05 3.02
CA GLY A 203 -9.08 12.27 4.25
C GLY A 203 -8.28 10.98 4.25
N VAL A 204 -8.51 10.17 5.28
CA VAL A 204 -7.84 8.88 5.48
C VAL A 204 -8.85 7.75 5.38
N ILE A 205 -8.53 6.71 4.61
CA ILE A 205 -9.27 5.44 4.63
C ILE A 205 -8.42 4.40 5.34
N ILE A 206 -8.87 3.92 6.49
CA ILE A 206 -8.21 2.86 7.26
C ILE A 206 -8.75 1.51 6.83
N MET A 207 -7.84 0.62 6.41
CA MET A 207 -8.10 -0.79 6.12
C MET A 207 -7.39 -1.65 7.17
N GLY A 208 -8.11 -2.58 7.77
CA GLY A 208 -7.58 -3.40 8.85
C GLY A 208 -6.96 -4.72 8.40
N ASN A 209 -6.40 -5.43 9.38
CA ASN A 209 -5.86 -6.78 9.25
C ASN A 209 -6.94 -7.79 8.84
N GLU A 210 -6.57 -8.81 8.08
CA GLU A 210 -7.48 -9.83 7.54
C GLU A 210 -8.19 -10.66 8.64
N GLY A 211 -7.52 -10.88 9.77
CA GLY A 211 -8.07 -11.68 10.89
C GLY A 211 -8.65 -10.85 12.00
N ASN A 212 -8.01 -9.73 12.35
CA ASN A 212 -8.36 -8.95 13.54
C ASN A 212 -9.10 -7.64 13.21
N GLY A 213 -9.19 -7.26 11.94
CA GLY A 213 -9.74 -5.97 11.52
C GLY A 213 -8.87 -4.79 11.93
N ILE A 214 -9.49 -3.64 12.15
CA ILE A 214 -8.80 -2.42 12.60
C ILE A 214 -8.58 -2.50 14.11
N SER A 215 -7.37 -2.19 14.57
CA SER A 215 -6.99 -2.17 15.99
C SER A 215 -7.88 -1.25 16.82
N ALA A 216 -8.08 -1.57 18.10
CA ALA A 216 -8.94 -0.80 18.98
C ALA A 216 -8.51 0.67 19.10
N GLU A 217 -7.21 0.92 19.05
CA GLU A 217 -6.64 2.25 19.13
C GLU A 217 -7.02 3.09 17.89
N LEU A 218 -6.79 2.59 16.69
CA LEU A 218 -7.19 3.26 15.44
C LEU A 218 -8.71 3.35 15.30
N ARG A 219 -9.45 2.31 15.72
CA ARG A 219 -10.92 2.33 15.70
C ARG A 219 -11.47 3.50 16.50
N SER A 220 -10.81 3.87 17.61
CA SER A 220 -11.22 5.00 18.44
C SER A 220 -11.08 6.36 17.73
N LEU A 221 -10.29 6.44 16.66
CA LEU A 221 -10.02 7.66 15.89
C LEU A 221 -10.96 7.79 14.68
N ILE A 222 -11.65 6.72 14.28
CA ILE A 222 -12.55 6.73 13.12
C ILE A 222 -13.72 7.69 13.38
N THR A 223 -13.93 8.61 12.45
CA THR A 223 -15.05 9.57 12.46
C THR A 223 -16.21 9.11 11.57
N HIS A 224 -15.91 8.32 10.54
CA HIS A 224 -16.87 7.83 9.55
C HIS A 224 -16.70 6.31 9.37
N PRO A 225 -17.37 5.49 10.20
CA PRO A 225 -17.34 4.05 10.03
C PRO A 225 -18.12 3.61 8.79
N LEU A 226 -17.49 2.80 7.93
CA LEU A 226 -18.04 2.33 6.66
C LEU A 226 -18.27 0.82 6.68
N PHE A 227 -19.34 0.39 6.02
CA PHE A 227 -19.71 -1.01 5.85
C PHE A 227 -20.02 -1.32 4.40
N ILE A 228 -19.44 -2.40 3.86
CA ILE A 228 -19.79 -2.95 2.55
C ILE A 228 -20.87 -4.02 2.76
N PRO A 229 -22.14 -3.76 2.43
CA PRO A 229 -23.19 -4.72 2.68
C PRO A 229 -23.12 -5.93 1.73
N PRO A 230 -23.51 -7.14 2.20
CA PRO A 230 -23.76 -8.29 1.33
C PRO A 230 -25.00 -8.07 0.46
N TYR A 231 -25.15 -8.85 -0.59
CA TYR A 231 -26.37 -8.83 -1.40
C TYR A 231 -27.01 -10.22 -1.46
N PRO A 232 -28.36 -10.30 -1.24
CA PRO A 232 -29.21 -9.21 -0.75
C PRO A 232 -28.85 -8.80 0.68
N LEU A 233 -29.28 -7.61 1.08
CA LEU A 233 -29.00 -7.10 2.42
C LEU A 233 -29.50 -8.08 3.49
N GLY A 234 -28.61 -8.45 4.44
CA GLY A 234 -28.90 -9.44 5.48
C GLY A 234 -28.73 -10.90 5.07
N ALA A 235 -28.20 -11.18 3.87
CA ALA A 235 -27.87 -12.54 3.46
C ALA A 235 -26.76 -13.15 4.35
N GLU A 236 -26.87 -14.44 4.64
CA GLU A 236 -25.76 -15.20 5.21
C GLU A 236 -24.63 -15.29 4.17
N THR A 237 -23.45 -14.80 4.55
CA THR A 237 -22.25 -14.83 3.71
C THR A 237 -21.02 -15.13 4.58
N SER A 238 -19.82 -15.12 3.99
CA SER A 238 -18.58 -15.09 4.74
C SER A 238 -18.53 -13.86 5.66
N GLU A 239 -17.82 -13.96 6.78
CA GLU A 239 -17.76 -12.89 7.80
C GLU A 239 -17.22 -11.56 7.26
N SER A 240 -16.31 -11.62 6.27
CA SER A 240 -15.71 -10.44 5.67
C SER A 240 -15.27 -10.69 4.22
N LEU A 241 -15.05 -9.59 3.49
CA LEU A 241 -14.33 -9.61 2.22
C LEU A 241 -12.82 -9.64 2.45
N ASN A 242 -12.10 -10.22 1.49
CA ASN A 242 -10.65 -10.04 1.42
C ASN A 242 -10.31 -8.54 1.42
N VAL A 243 -9.28 -8.12 2.18
CA VAL A 243 -8.94 -6.71 2.39
C VAL A 243 -8.63 -5.97 1.10
N SER A 244 -7.96 -6.60 0.14
CA SER A 244 -7.65 -5.95 -1.15
C SER A 244 -8.90 -5.74 -2.01
N ILE A 245 -9.85 -6.69 -1.96
CA ILE A 245 -11.15 -6.55 -2.62
C ILE A 245 -12.00 -5.47 -1.95
N ALA A 246 -12.06 -5.46 -0.62
CA ALA A 246 -12.75 -4.40 0.13
C ALA A 246 -12.18 -3.02 -0.21
N THR A 247 -10.85 -2.88 -0.28
CA THR A 247 -10.19 -1.63 -0.70
C THR A 247 -10.63 -1.21 -2.10
N ALA A 248 -10.72 -2.14 -3.06
CA ALA A 248 -11.14 -1.82 -4.42
C ALA A 248 -12.60 -1.33 -4.47
N VAL A 249 -13.50 -1.96 -3.72
CA VAL A 249 -14.92 -1.56 -3.64
C VAL A 249 -15.04 -0.16 -3.01
N ILE A 250 -14.34 0.10 -1.92
CA ILE A 250 -14.33 1.41 -1.24
C ILE A 250 -13.80 2.49 -2.19
N LEU A 251 -12.64 2.29 -2.79
CA LEU A 251 -12.04 3.29 -3.70
C LEU A 251 -12.91 3.55 -4.94
N ALA A 252 -13.55 2.50 -5.48
CA ALA A 252 -14.51 2.66 -6.58
C ALA A 252 -15.69 3.55 -6.18
N GLU A 253 -16.22 3.40 -4.95
CA GLU A 253 -17.31 4.25 -4.46
C GLU A 253 -16.84 5.69 -4.19
N PHE A 254 -15.63 5.89 -3.65
CA PHE A 254 -15.04 7.22 -3.47
C PHE A 254 -14.82 7.96 -4.80
N ARG A 255 -14.47 7.25 -5.87
CA ARG A 255 -14.23 7.83 -7.21
C ARG A 255 -15.43 7.77 -8.12
N ARG A 256 -16.56 7.24 -7.64
CA ARG A 256 -17.81 7.27 -8.41
C ARG A 256 -18.25 8.73 -8.60
N PRO A 257 -18.54 9.14 -9.87
CA PRO A 257 -18.99 10.49 -10.23
C PRO A 257 -20.25 10.95 -9.48
#